data_be4fc91d7375d608c6b0a55a753513a9
#
_entry.id   be4fc91d7375d608c6b0a55a753513a9
#
_cell.length_a   1.000
_cell.length_b   1.000
_cell.length_c   1.000
_cell.angle_alpha   90.00
_cell.angle_beta   90.00
_cell.angle_gamma   90.00
#
_symmetry.space_group_name_H-M   'P 1'
#
loop_
_entity.id
_entity.type
_entity.pdbx_description
1 polymer ?
#
loop_
_entity_poly.entity_id
_entity_poly.type
_entity_poly.pdbx_seq_one_letter_code
_entity_poly.pdbx_strand_id
1 'polypeptide(L)'
;MGKHRSRLKILANILSVVGENKGTKKTQIMYQAYLSYKLLVQYLNDVIEAELVTCENQTNFKLTQKGEIFLAKFDEYVTYCADVDEYLNQIEDQRLMLNEMCPNNGCPNTASKLSKKM
;
A
#
# COMPACT_ATOMS: atom_id res chain seq x y z
N MET A 1 -15.26 4.39 4.06
CA MET A 1 -15.27 3.97 3.66
C MET A 1 -14.61 3.21 3.38
N GLY A 2 -14.69 2.76 3.37
CA GLY A 2 -14.09 1.83 3.00
C GLY A 2 -13.00 1.83 2.22
N LYS A 3 -11.99 2.09 2.69
CA LYS A 3 -10.88 1.94 2.01
C LYS A 3 -10.46 0.58 2.07
N HIS A 4 -10.29 -0.08 0.98
CA HIS A 4 -9.73 -1.39 0.90
C HIS A 4 -8.24 -1.31 1.05
N ARG A 5 -7.73 -1.98 2.03
CA ARG A 5 -6.28 -2.10 2.13
C ARG A 5 -5.85 -3.28 1.29
N SER A 6 -4.72 -3.13 0.60
CA SER A 6 -4.18 -4.23 -0.17
C SER A 6 -3.71 -5.33 0.78
N ARG A 7 -3.51 -6.52 0.25
CA ARG A 7 -3.00 -7.61 1.05
C ARG A 7 -1.65 -7.25 1.65
N LEU A 8 -0.78 -6.61 0.87
CA LEU A 8 0.53 -6.23 1.38
C LEU A 8 0.42 -5.23 2.52
N LYS A 9 -0.52 -4.29 2.43
CA LYS A 9 -0.70 -3.32 3.49
C LYS A 9 -1.17 -3.99 4.77
N ILE A 10 -2.07 -4.95 4.65
CA ILE A 10 -2.57 -5.66 5.82
C ILE A 10 -1.44 -6.46 6.47
N LEU A 11 -0.66 -7.16 5.65
CA LEU A 11 0.47 -7.92 6.18
C LEU A 11 1.47 -7.00 6.88
N ALA A 12 1.75 -5.85 6.27
CA ALA A 12 2.68 -4.91 6.89
C ALA A 12 2.13 -4.37 8.19
N ASN A 13 0.81 -4.12 8.26
CA ASN A 13 0.22 -3.66 9.50
C ASN A 13 0.39 -4.68 10.61
N ILE A 14 0.15 -5.95 10.30
CA ILE A 14 0.32 -7.00 11.28
C ILE A 14 1.77 -7.08 11.75
N LEU A 15 2.69 -7.05 10.80
CA LEU A 15 4.10 -7.16 11.17
C LEU A 15 4.57 -5.95 11.97
N SER A 16 4.03 -4.76 11.66
CA SER A 16 4.40 -3.57 12.42
C SER A 16 3.95 -3.68 13.87
N VAL A 17 2.72 -4.16 14.08
CA VAL A 17 2.22 -4.32 15.43
C VAL A 17 3.07 -5.33 16.20
N VAL A 18 3.38 -6.44 15.55
CA VAL A 18 4.18 -7.47 16.20
C VAL A 18 5.57 -6.95 16.52
N GLY A 19 6.14 -6.16 15.60
CA GLY A 19 7.49 -5.66 15.79
C GLY A 19 7.60 -4.58 16.84
N GLU A 20 6.53 -3.83 17.06
CA GLU A 20 6.55 -2.76 18.05
C GLU A 20 6.42 -3.28 19.48
N ASN A 21 5.92 -4.48 19.61
CA ASN A 21 5.66 -5.05 20.93
C ASN A 21 6.46 -6.32 21.10
N LYS A 22 6.92 -6.55 22.30
CA LYS A 22 7.60 -7.79 22.57
C LYS A 22 6.57 -8.77 23.08
N GLY A 23 6.35 -9.84 22.35
CA GLY A 23 5.36 -10.81 22.76
C GLY A 23 3.95 -10.31 22.56
N THR A 24 3.56 -10.10 21.32
CA THR A 24 2.26 -9.58 20.99
C THR A 24 1.23 -10.70 20.97
N LYS A 25 0.04 -10.40 21.48
CA LYS A 25 -1.04 -11.38 21.49
C LYS A 25 -1.99 -11.14 20.33
N LYS A 26 -2.75 -12.19 20.01
CA LYS A 26 -3.67 -12.14 18.88
C LYS A 26 -4.67 -10.99 18.97
N THR A 27 -5.26 -10.82 20.15
CA THR A 27 -6.23 -9.74 20.33
C THR A 27 -5.61 -8.37 20.13
N GLN A 28 -4.39 -8.20 20.57
CA GLN A 28 -3.70 -6.94 20.39
C GLN A 28 -3.49 -6.65 18.92
N ILE A 29 -3.07 -7.67 18.17
CA ILE A 29 -2.88 -7.51 16.73
C ILE A 29 -4.20 -7.14 16.08
N MET A 30 -5.27 -7.82 16.48
CA MET A 30 -6.57 -7.58 15.89
C MET A 30 -7.00 -6.13 16.06
N TYR A 31 -6.88 -5.63 17.27
CA TYR A 31 -7.31 -4.27 17.53
C TYR A 31 -6.40 -3.23 16.88
N GLN A 32 -5.10 -3.42 16.97
CA GLN A 32 -4.18 -2.41 16.48
C GLN A 32 -4.07 -2.41 14.96
N ALA A 33 -4.30 -3.54 14.32
CA ALA A 33 -4.28 -3.61 12.87
C ALA A 33 -5.68 -3.44 12.27
N TYR A 34 -6.70 -3.23 13.11
CA TYR A 34 -8.07 -3.01 12.67
C TYR A 34 -8.56 -4.14 11.77
N LEU A 35 -8.48 -5.36 12.27
CA LEU A 35 -8.92 -6.53 11.50
C LEU A 35 -10.04 -7.25 12.23
N SER A 36 -10.93 -7.87 11.47
CA SER A 36 -11.87 -8.78 12.06
C SER A 36 -11.11 -10.04 12.49
N TYR A 37 -11.71 -10.81 13.38
CA TYR A 37 -11.04 -12.02 13.84
C TYR A 37 -10.78 -12.98 12.69
N LYS A 38 -11.74 -13.09 11.79
CA LYS A 38 -11.60 -14.00 10.66
C LYS A 38 -10.42 -13.63 9.78
N LEU A 39 -10.31 -12.35 9.46
CA LEU A 39 -9.19 -11.89 8.64
C LEU A 39 -7.88 -12.01 9.37
N LEU A 40 -7.89 -11.72 10.67
CA LEU A 40 -6.68 -11.86 11.45
C LEU A 40 -6.14 -13.27 11.39
N VAL A 41 -7.01 -14.26 11.63
CA VAL A 41 -6.56 -15.65 11.62
C VAL A 41 -5.99 -16.02 10.27
N GLN A 42 -6.66 -15.59 9.22
CA GLN A 42 -6.22 -15.92 7.86
C GLN A 42 -4.83 -15.35 7.57
N TYR A 43 -4.66 -14.06 7.82
CA TYR A 43 -3.39 -13.41 7.51
C TYR A 43 -2.29 -13.79 8.48
N LEU A 44 -2.66 -14.05 9.73
CA LEU A 44 -1.67 -14.48 10.70
C LEU A 44 -1.09 -15.83 10.31
N ASN A 45 -1.93 -16.74 9.84
CA ASN A 45 -1.43 -18.01 9.34
C ASN A 45 -0.47 -17.80 8.16
N ASP A 46 -0.81 -16.86 7.29
CA ASP A 46 0.05 -16.58 6.14
C ASP A 46 1.43 -16.13 6.57
N VAL A 47 1.51 -15.21 7.53
CA VAL A 47 2.82 -14.68 7.95
C VAL A 47 3.60 -15.72 8.75
N ILE A 48 2.91 -16.59 9.48
CA ILE A 48 3.60 -17.65 10.19
C ILE A 48 4.18 -18.67 9.21
N GLU A 49 3.40 -19.06 8.21
CA GLU A 49 3.89 -20.00 7.21
C GLU A 49 5.04 -19.41 6.41
N ALA A 50 5.02 -18.11 6.18
CA ALA A 50 6.10 -17.46 5.45
C ALA A 50 7.31 -17.19 6.34
N GLU A 51 7.20 -17.55 7.62
CA GLU A 51 8.29 -17.35 8.57
C GLU A 51 8.62 -15.90 8.82
N LEU A 52 7.64 -15.04 8.64
CA LEU A 52 7.80 -13.62 8.97
C LEU A 52 7.56 -13.36 10.46
N VAL A 53 6.79 -14.24 11.08
CA VAL A 53 6.44 -14.15 12.49
C VAL A 53 6.57 -15.53 13.11
N THR A 54 7.06 -15.60 14.34
CA THR A 54 7.07 -16.85 15.09
C THR A 54 6.10 -16.73 16.25
N CYS A 55 5.60 -17.86 16.69
CA CYS A 55 4.69 -17.92 17.81
C CYS A 55 5.32 -18.68 18.95
N GLU A 56 5.49 -18.01 20.09
CA GLU A 56 6.03 -18.65 21.27
C GLU A 56 4.90 -18.97 22.21
N ASN A 57 4.93 -20.19 22.76
CA ASN A 57 3.91 -20.62 23.71
C ASN A 57 2.49 -20.45 23.18
N GLN A 58 2.35 -20.46 21.85
CA GLN A 58 1.06 -20.39 21.19
C GLN A 58 0.26 -19.13 21.50
N THR A 59 0.83 -18.19 22.22
CA THR A 59 0.12 -16.98 22.56
C THR A 59 0.88 -15.71 22.24
N ASN A 60 2.20 -15.79 22.15
CA ASN A 60 3.00 -14.61 21.87
C ASN A 60 3.60 -14.69 20.49
N PHE A 61 3.42 -13.63 19.73
CA PHE A 61 3.96 -13.57 18.39
C PHE A 61 5.12 -12.61 18.33
N LYS A 62 6.17 -13.01 17.65
CA LYS A 62 7.36 -12.20 17.52
C LYS A 62 7.79 -12.09 16.09
N LEU A 63 8.33 -10.93 15.73
CA LEU A 63 8.80 -10.70 14.39
C LEU A 63 10.13 -11.41 14.18
N THR A 64 10.27 -12.08 13.05
CA THR A 64 11.53 -12.71 12.70
C THR A 64 12.40 -11.70 11.97
N GLN A 65 13.65 -12.09 11.73
CA GLN A 65 14.54 -11.25 10.93
C GLN A 65 13.97 -11.06 9.52
N LYS A 66 13.41 -12.12 8.97
CA LYS A 66 12.78 -12.03 7.66
C LYS A 66 11.61 -11.04 7.69
N GLY A 67 10.86 -11.03 8.79
CA GLY A 67 9.78 -10.08 8.95
C GLY A 67 10.26 -8.65 8.99
N GLU A 68 11.40 -8.42 9.65
CA GLU A 68 11.98 -7.08 9.67
C GLU A 68 12.41 -6.64 8.29
N ILE A 69 12.98 -7.56 7.53
CA ILE A 69 13.37 -7.25 6.16
C ILE A 69 12.13 -6.93 5.32
N PHE A 70 11.06 -7.70 5.51
CA PHE A 70 9.83 -7.44 4.80
C PHE A 70 9.33 -6.02 5.06
N LEU A 71 9.35 -5.60 6.31
CA LEU A 71 8.88 -4.25 6.65
C LEU A 71 9.75 -3.18 6.02
N ALA A 72 11.06 -3.38 6.03
CA ALA A 72 11.95 -2.41 5.42
C ALA A 72 11.70 -2.30 3.92
N LYS A 73 11.51 -3.44 3.27
CA LYS A 73 11.22 -3.45 1.85
C LYS A 73 9.85 -2.84 1.56
N PHE A 74 8.90 -3.06 2.44
CA PHE A 74 7.57 -2.48 2.27
C PHE A 74 7.64 -0.96 2.35
N ASP A 75 8.45 -0.43 3.27
CA ASP A 75 8.61 1.02 3.37
C ASP A 75 9.17 1.60 2.07
N GLU A 76 10.14 0.92 1.48
CA GLU A 76 10.67 1.36 0.19
C GLU A 76 9.60 1.33 -0.88
N TYR A 77 8.83 0.26 -0.88
CA TYR A 77 7.75 0.10 -1.85
C TYR A 77 6.74 1.25 -1.76
N VAL A 78 6.36 1.59 -0.54
CA VAL A 78 5.40 2.67 -0.32
C VAL A 78 5.98 4.00 -0.79
N THR A 79 7.27 4.22 -0.54
CA THR A 79 7.92 5.44 -0.98
C THR A 79 7.90 5.55 -2.50
N TYR A 80 8.21 4.45 -3.18
CA TYR A 80 8.17 4.46 -4.64
C TYR A 80 6.77 4.73 -5.16
N CYS A 81 5.75 4.16 -4.51
CA CYS A 81 4.38 4.41 -4.93
C CYS A 81 4.01 5.88 -4.77
N ALA A 82 4.43 6.49 -3.68
CA ALA A 82 4.14 7.90 -3.45
C ALA A 82 4.82 8.77 -4.50
N ASP A 83 6.05 8.42 -4.87
CA ASP A 83 6.76 9.17 -5.89
C ASP A 83 6.05 9.09 -7.24
N VAL A 84 5.57 7.90 -7.58
CA VAL A 84 4.83 7.72 -8.83
C VAL A 84 3.55 8.53 -8.82
N ASP A 85 2.84 8.51 -7.70
CA ASP A 85 1.60 9.28 -7.58
C ASP A 85 1.86 10.75 -7.77
N GLU A 86 2.96 11.25 -7.22
CA GLU A 86 3.30 12.66 -7.38
C GLU A 86 3.59 12.99 -8.83
N TYR A 87 4.32 12.13 -9.52
CA TYR A 87 4.58 12.33 -10.94
C TYR A 87 3.29 12.32 -11.75
N LEU A 88 2.38 11.41 -11.42
CA LEU A 88 1.11 11.35 -12.13
C LEU A 88 0.31 12.63 -11.93
N ASN A 89 0.33 13.18 -10.73
CA ASN A 89 -0.35 14.44 -10.47
C ASN A 89 0.28 15.58 -11.26
N GLN A 90 1.60 15.60 -11.37
CA GLN A 90 2.26 16.63 -12.14
C GLN A 90 1.92 16.52 -13.61
N ILE A 91 1.86 15.31 -14.12
CA ILE A 91 1.49 15.10 -15.51
C ILE A 91 0.08 15.59 -15.76
N GLU A 92 -0.83 15.29 -14.84
CA GLU A 92 -2.21 15.71 -15.00
C GLU A 92 -2.32 17.25 -14.97
N ASP A 93 -1.60 17.89 -14.06
CA ASP A 93 -1.61 19.34 -14.00
C ASP A 93 -1.09 19.96 -15.30
N GLN A 94 -0.03 19.38 -15.83
CA GLN A 94 0.50 19.89 -17.10
C GLN A 94 -0.48 19.71 -18.22
N ARG A 95 -1.13 18.55 -18.26
CA ARG A 95 -2.11 18.28 -19.30
C ARG A 95 -3.26 19.28 -19.25
N LEU A 96 -3.76 19.57 -18.05
CA LEU A 96 -4.83 20.51 -17.90
C LEU A 96 -4.41 21.91 -18.33
N MET A 97 -3.21 22.29 -17.97
CA MET A 97 -2.70 23.60 -18.35
C MET A 97 -2.62 23.73 -19.85
N LEU A 98 -2.11 22.70 -20.52
CA LEU A 98 -2.00 22.73 -21.98
C LEU A 98 -3.38 22.80 -22.62
N ASN A 99 -4.35 22.09 -22.07
CA ASN A 99 -5.70 22.12 -22.59
C ASN A 99 -6.32 23.50 -22.44
N GLU A 100 -5.97 24.20 -21.36
CA GLU A 100 -6.50 25.56 -21.18
C GLU A 100 -5.87 26.54 -22.15
N MET A 101 -4.62 26.30 -22.49
CA MET A 101 -3.95 27.19 -23.43
C MET A 101 -4.49 27.03 -24.86
N CYS A 102 -5.00 25.86 -25.16
CA CYS A 102 -5.59 25.61 -26.48
C CYS A 102 -6.86 24.79 -26.31
N PRO A 103 -7.96 25.42 -25.92
CA PRO A 103 -9.19 24.68 -25.63
C PRO A 103 -9.77 24.04 -26.87
N ASN A 104 -10.39 22.93 -26.65
CA ASN A 104 -10.99 22.18 -27.73
C ASN A 104 -12.40 22.60 -28.02
N ASN A 105 -12.84 23.67 -27.76
CA ASN A 105 -14.13 24.28 -28.01
C ASN A 105 -15.11 23.47 -28.84
N GLY A 106 -15.26 22.23 -28.55
CA GLY A 106 -16.22 21.43 -29.28
C GLY A 106 -15.75 20.93 -30.61
N CYS A 107 -14.51 21.10 -30.92
CA CYS A 107 -13.97 20.65 -32.19
C CYS A 107 -13.29 19.30 -31.98
N PRO A 108 -13.96 18.24 -32.39
CA PRO A 108 -13.45 16.91 -32.10
C PRO A 108 -12.21 16.50 -32.86
N ASN A 109 -11.95 17.17 -33.94
CA ASN A 109 -10.83 16.80 -34.77
C ASN A 109 -9.61 17.66 -34.57
N THR A 110 -9.37 18.05 -33.38
CA THR A 110 -8.22 18.87 -33.13
C THR A 110 -6.92 18.18 -33.43
N ALA A 111 -6.92 16.87 -33.28
CA ALA A 111 -5.70 16.12 -33.55
C ALA A 111 -5.25 16.29 -34.98
N SER A 112 -6.19 16.19 -35.91
CA SER A 112 -5.79 16.33 -37.30
C SER A 112 -5.38 17.75 -37.62
N LYS A 113 -6.00 18.72 -37.01
CA LYS A 113 -5.56 20.08 -37.22
C LYS A 113 -4.17 20.29 -36.68
N LEU A 114 -3.93 19.69 -35.56
CA LEU A 114 -2.65 19.83 -34.95
C LEU A 114 -1.56 19.29 -35.85
N SER A 115 -1.78 18.16 -36.42
CA SER A 115 -0.77 17.58 -37.25
C SER A 115 -0.51 18.44 -38.48
N LYS A 116 -1.48 19.12 -38.95
CA LYS A 116 -1.24 19.98 -40.08
C LYS A 116 -0.36 21.15 -39.73
N LYS A 117 -0.54 21.64 -38.56
CA LYS A 117 0.25 22.78 -38.15
C LYS A 117 1.67 22.47 -38.01
N MET A 118 2.00 21.28 -37.74
CA MET A 118 3.38 20.91 -37.56
C MET A 118 4.01 20.69 -38.94
#